data_52ac0193ff359bbe0dd3ed07449c41ce
#
_entry.id   52ac0193ff359bbe0dd3ed07449c41ce
#
_cell.length_a   1.000
_cell.length_b   1.000
_cell.length_c   1.000
_cell.angle_alpha   90.00
_cell.angle_beta   90.00
_cell.angle_gamma   90.00
#
_symmetry.space_group_name_H-M   'P 1'
#
loop_
_entity.id
_entity.type
_entity.pdbx_description
1 polymer ?
#
loop_
_entity_poly.entity_id
_entity_poly.type
_entity_poly.pdbx_seq_one_letter_code
_entity_poly.pdbx_strand_id
1 'polypeptide(L)'
;MCIRDSYVQRGEPALLDKYTRARMALSSGADVVLELPVLWSTASAELFADAGISLFEKTGCVNGICFGAESGDLALLRRIADVLADEPADLKASLKHNLKSGSTFPKAREAALLSYFSGSAGQNGALPVSAEALSSLLASPNNILALEYLKSLRRRASSITPYLLKRELSLIHISE
;
A
#
# COMPACT_ATOMS: atom_id res chain seq x y z
N MET A 1 -12.25 12.04 4.55
CA MET A 1 -10.97 11.57 5.15
C MET A 1 -11.23 10.34 6.02
N CYS A 2 -10.35 9.34 6.01
CA CYS A 2 -10.45 8.18 6.90
C CYS A 2 -9.39 8.29 8.00
N ILE A 3 -9.78 8.06 9.26
CA ILE A 3 -8.86 8.06 10.41
C ILE A 3 -8.90 6.70 11.11
N ARG A 4 -7.78 6.33 11.71
CA ARG A 4 -7.70 5.16 12.59
C ARG A 4 -8.40 5.44 13.92
N ASP A 5 -8.93 4.39 14.54
CA ASP A 5 -9.51 4.49 15.88
C ASP A 5 -8.45 4.93 16.93
N SER A 6 -8.23 4.20 17.97
CA SER A 6 -7.37 4.58 19.10
C SER A 6 -5.91 4.14 18.95
N TYR A 7 -5.63 3.23 18.02
CA TYR A 7 -4.30 2.66 17.81
C TYR A 7 -3.74 3.01 16.43
N VAL A 8 -2.43 3.26 16.36
CA VAL A 8 -1.72 3.39 15.09
C VAL A 8 -1.36 2.00 14.54
N GLN A 9 -0.93 1.92 13.28
CA GLN A 9 -0.70 0.66 12.57
C GLN A 9 0.27 -0.31 13.29
N ARG A 10 1.19 0.22 14.10
CA ARG A 10 2.13 -0.57 14.89
C ARG A 10 1.57 -1.04 16.24
N GLY A 11 0.29 -0.81 16.51
CA GLY A 11 -0.36 -1.18 17.77
C GLY A 11 -0.09 -0.23 18.92
N GLU A 12 0.63 0.88 18.68
CA GLU A 12 0.84 1.90 19.70
C GLU A 12 -0.41 2.75 19.89
N PRO A 13 -0.72 3.24 21.11
CA PRO A 13 -1.81 4.17 21.31
C PRO A 13 -1.56 5.49 20.57
N ALA A 14 -2.61 6.05 19.99
CA ALA A 14 -2.53 7.35 19.35
C ALA A 14 -2.30 8.44 20.40
N LEU A 15 -1.46 9.43 20.09
CA LEU A 15 -1.14 10.55 21.00
C LEU A 15 -2.39 11.36 21.39
N LEU A 16 -3.33 11.50 20.47
CA LEU A 16 -4.60 12.19 20.67
C LEU A 16 -5.76 11.22 20.43
N ASP A 17 -6.86 11.41 21.18
CA ASP A 17 -8.08 10.64 20.97
C ASP A 17 -8.68 10.86 19.57
N LYS A 18 -9.51 9.93 19.13
CA LYS A 18 -10.09 9.96 17.78
C LYS A 18 -10.96 11.17 17.51
N TYR A 19 -11.67 11.66 18.52
CA TYR A 19 -12.56 12.81 18.35
C TYR A 19 -11.77 14.12 18.17
N THR A 20 -10.69 14.28 18.91
CA THR A 20 -9.76 15.40 18.74
C THR A 20 -9.13 15.37 17.36
N ARG A 21 -8.64 14.21 16.90
CA ARG A 21 -8.08 14.06 15.55
C ARG A 21 -9.12 14.32 14.46
N ALA A 22 -10.37 13.86 14.65
CA ALA A 22 -11.46 14.14 13.72
C ALA A 22 -11.75 15.64 13.64
N ARG A 23 -11.83 16.34 14.78
CA ARG A 23 -12.02 17.81 14.82
C ARG A 23 -10.90 18.54 14.11
N MET A 24 -9.63 18.13 14.32
CA MET A 24 -8.49 18.72 13.62
C MET A 24 -8.63 18.54 12.10
N ALA A 25 -9.00 17.36 11.63
CA ALA A 25 -9.20 17.10 10.21
C ALA A 25 -10.34 17.95 9.62
N LEU A 26 -11.48 18.06 10.31
CA LEU A 26 -12.60 18.90 9.89
C LEU A 26 -12.21 20.38 9.87
N SER A 27 -11.49 20.87 10.89
CA SER A 27 -10.99 22.25 10.93
C SER A 27 -9.96 22.55 9.83
N SER A 28 -9.30 21.50 9.30
CA SER A 28 -8.33 21.62 8.21
C SER A 28 -8.96 21.46 6.81
N GLY A 29 -10.29 21.44 6.71
CA GLY A 29 -11.01 21.43 5.43
C GLY A 29 -11.54 20.06 4.99
N ALA A 30 -11.54 19.04 5.85
CA ALA A 30 -12.25 17.80 5.55
C ALA A 30 -13.75 17.99 5.78
N ASP A 31 -14.58 17.58 4.84
CA ASP A 31 -16.07 17.64 4.97
C ASP A 31 -16.60 16.49 5.81
N VAL A 32 -15.97 15.32 5.70
CA VAL A 32 -16.38 14.10 6.41
C VAL A 32 -15.14 13.36 6.92
N VAL A 33 -15.22 12.84 8.12
CA VAL A 33 -14.22 11.96 8.71
C VAL A 33 -14.85 10.62 9.02
N LEU A 34 -14.31 9.55 8.43
CA LEU A 34 -14.75 8.18 8.62
C LEU A 34 -13.76 7.44 9.51
N GLU A 35 -14.27 6.73 10.49
CA GLU A 35 -13.43 5.89 11.36
C GLU A 35 -13.16 4.54 10.69
N LEU A 36 -11.88 4.16 10.65
CA LEU A 36 -11.49 2.79 10.34
C LEU A 36 -11.42 2.00 11.65
N PRO A 37 -12.30 0.98 11.85
CA PRO A 37 -12.34 0.22 13.09
C PRO A 37 -11.00 -0.40 13.46
N VAL A 38 -10.73 -0.58 14.75
CA VAL A 38 -9.43 -1.06 15.28
C VAL A 38 -8.99 -2.37 14.65
N LEU A 39 -9.91 -3.28 14.40
CA LEU A 39 -9.64 -4.58 13.76
C LEU A 39 -8.90 -4.42 12.43
N TRP A 40 -9.25 -3.41 11.63
CA TRP A 40 -8.64 -3.13 10.33
C TRP A 40 -7.47 -2.15 10.45
N SER A 41 -7.53 -1.23 11.39
CA SER A 41 -6.47 -0.20 11.55
C SER A 41 -5.16 -0.77 12.08
N THR A 42 -5.18 -1.91 12.78
CA THR A 42 -4.02 -2.63 13.30
C THR A 42 -3.65 -3.88 12.49
N ALA A 43 -4.41 -4.18 11.46
CA ALA A 43 -4.19 -5.32 10.59
C ALA A 43 -2.96 -5.14 9.66
N SER A 44 -2.67 -6.18 8.87
CA SER A 44 -1.65 -6.09 7.81
C SER A 44 -1.94 -4.96 6.82
N ALA A 45 -0.91 -4.48 6.10
CA ALA A 45 -1.08 -3.43 5.10
C ALA A 45 -2.15 -3.79 4.05
N GLU A 46 -2.26 -5.07 3.66
CA GLU A 46 -3.27 -5.56 2.74
C GLU A 46 -4.69 -5.37 3.28
N LEU A 47 -4.96 -5.87 4.48
CA LEU A 47 -6.28 -5.76 5.10
C LEU A 47 -6.64 -4.32 5.44
N PHE A 48 -5.67 -3.53 5.89
CA PHE A 48 -5.84 -2.10 6.13
C PHE A 48 -6.26 -1.36 4.86
N ALA A 49 -5.54 -1.58 3.75
CA ALA A 49 -5.81 -0.95 2.47
C ALA A 49 -7.17 -1.38 1.91
N ASP A 50 -7.47 -2.67 1.95
CA ASP A 50 -8.73 -3.20 1.45
C ASP A 50 -9.95 -2.68 2.22
N ALA A 51 -9.85 -2.60 3.55
CA ALA A 51 -10.89 -2.01 4.38
C ALA A 51 -11.10 -0.52 4.10
N GLY A 52 -10.01 0.23 3.91
CA GLY A 52 -10.08 1.66 3.55
C GLY A 52 -10.76 1.89 2.20
N ILE A 53 -10.37 1.15 1.17
CA ILE A 53 -11.00 1.23 -0.16
C ILE A 53 -12.47 0.82 -0.09
N SER A 54 -12.77 -0.31 0.58
CA SER A 54 -14.15 -0.76 0.77
C SER A 54 -15.03 0.27 1.46
N LEU A 55 -14.49 0.96 2.47
CA LEU A 55 -15.20 2.01 3.19
C LEU A 55 -15.53 3.17 2.25
N PHE A 56 -14.58 3.63 1.45
CA PHE A 56 -14.80 4.71 0.48
C PHE A 56 -15.77 4.31 -0.63
N GLU A 57 -15.69 3.11 -1.17
CA GLU A 57 -16.65 2.61 -2.16
C GLU A 57 -18.09 2.62 -1.62
N LYS A 58 -18.28 2.17 -0.37
CA LYS A 58 -19.60 2.11 0.26
C LYS A 58 -20.23 3.47 0.53
N THR A 59 -19.44 4.55 0.55
CA THR A 59 -20.02 5.91 0.62
C THR A 59 -20.74 6.31 -0.66
N GLY A 60 -20.38 5.71 -1.80
CA GLY A 60 -20.97 6.01 -3.11
C GLY A 60 -20.63 7.41 -3.67
N CYS A 61 -19.84 8.21 -2.98
CA CYS A 61 -19.53 9.59 -3.37
C CYS A 61 -18.02 9.86 -3.54
N VAL A 62 -17.16 8.88 -3.26
CA VAL A 62 -15.70 9.03 -3.42
C VAL A 62 -15.29 8.56 -4.80
N ASN A 63 -14.72 9.46 -5.60
CA ASN A 63 -14.21 9.20 -6.94
C ASN A 63 -12.68 9.25 -7.05
N GLY A 64 -11.99 9.65 -5.99
CA GLY A 64 -10.53 9.69 -5.95
C GLY A 64 -9.98 9.37 -4.56
N ILE A 65 -8.81 8.71 -4.52
CA ILE A 65 -8.05 8.46 -3.29
C ILE A 65 -6.66 9.06 -3.45
N CYS A 66 -6.21 9.83 -2.45
CA CYS A 66 -4.87 10.38 -2.40
C CYS A 66 -4.07 9.72 -1.29
N PHE A 67 -2.85 9.26 -1.60
CA PHE A 67 -1.94 8.65 -0.64
C PHE A 67 -0.49 9.02 -0.93
N GLY A 68 0.34 9.00 0.11
CA GLY A 68 1.76 9.29 0.01
C GLY A 68 2.60 8.04 -0.18
N ALA A 69 3.64 8.11 -1.02
CA ALA A 69 4.67 7.08 -1.14
C ALA A 69 6.05 7.72 -1.32
N GLU A 70 7.10 6.97 -1.02
CA GLU A 70 8.48 7.41 -1.25
C GLU A 70 8.80 7.43 -2.74
N SER A 71 8.25 6.49 -3.50
CA SER A 71 8.29 6.52 -4.97
C SER A 71 7.35 7.60 -5.49
N GLY A 72 7.84 8.45 -6.39
CA GLY A 72 7.00 9.41 -7.12
C GLY A 72 6.37 8.84 -8.40
N ASP A 73 6.58 7.54 -8.70
CA ASP A 73 6.16 6.91 -9.95
C ASP A 73 4.92 6.04 -9.75
N LEU A 74 3.74 6.64 -9.97
CA LEU A 74 2.46 5.94 -9.89
C LEU A 74 2.33 4.83 -10.96
N ALA A 75 2.91 5.04 -12.16
CA ALA A 75 2.80 4.07 -13.25
C ALA A 75 3.56 2.79 -12.91
N LEU A 76 4.76 2.93 -12.35
CA LEU A 76 5.56 1.80 -11.85
C LEU A 76 4.85 1.06 -10.72
N LEU A 77 4.36 1.78 -9.70
CA LEU A 77 3.62 1.18 -8.59
C LEU A 77 2.37 0.44 -9.08
N ARG A 78 1.64 1.00 -10.06
CA ARG A 78 0.45 0.37 -10.64
C ARG A 78 0.81 -0.94 -11.35
N ARG A 79 1.87 -0.97 -12.17
CA ARG A 79 2.32 -2.20 -12.84
C ARG A 79 2.67 -3.31 -11.85
N ILE A 80 3.37 -2.97 -10.77
CA ILE A 80 3.70 -3.95 -9.72
C ILE A 80 2.42 -4.42 -9.01
N ALA A 81 1.51 -3.50 -8.69
CA ALA A 81 0.26 -3.82 -8.02
C ALA A 81 -0.66 -4.71 -8.89
N ASP A 82 -0.70 -4.48 -10.22
CA ASP A 82 -1.47 -5.31 -11.16
C ASP A 82 -0.96 -6.75 -11.15
N VAL A 83 0.36 -6.96 -11.21
CA VAL A 83 0.97 -8.29 -11.11
C VAL A 83 0.66 -8.95 -9.76
N LEU A 84 0.70 -8.19 -8.67
CA LEU A 84 0.35 -8.68 -7.33
C LEU A 84 -1.15 -8.96 -7.16
N ALA A 85 -2.01 -8.28 -7.90
CA ALA A 85 -3.46 -8.51 -7.88
C ALA A 85 -3.85 -9.75 -8.68
N ASP A 86 -3.28 -9.89 -9.89
CA ASP A 86 -3.58 -10.98 -10.82
C ASP A 86 -2.89 -12.29 -10.40
N GLU A 87 -1.82 -12.20 -9.63
CA GLU A 87 -1.04 -13.33 -9.08
C GLU A 87 -0.75 -14.43 -10.15
N PRO A 88 0.02 -14.14 -11.20
CA PRO A 88 0.35 -15.12 -12.22
C PRO A 88 0.93 -16.41 -11.64
N ALA A 89 0.74 -17.54 -12.35
CA ALA A 89 1.14 -18.87 -11.89
C ALA A 89 2.63 -18.93 -11.51
N ASP A 90 3.48 -18.31 -12.32
CA ASP A 90 4.95 -18.26 -12.10
C ASP A 90 5.31 -17.47 -10.84
N LEU A 91 4.63 -16.33 -10.59
CA LEU A 91 4.80 -15.55 -9.37
C LEU A 91 4.39 -16.36 -8.14
N LYS A 92 3.22 -17.03 -8.19
CA LYS A 92 2.74 -17.91 -7.11
C LYS A 92 3.70 -19.06 -6.83
N ALA A 93 4.21 -19.70 -7.87
CA ALA A 93 5.15 -20.81 -7.73
C ALA A 93 6.46 -20.35 -7.07
N SER A 94 7.03 -19.22 -7.54
CA SER A 94 8.24 -18.64 -6.98
C SER A 94 8.05 -18.20 -5.52
N LEU A 95 6.94 -17.52 -5.21
CA LEU A 95 6.60 -17.12 -3.84
C LEU A 95 6.49 -18.33 -2.91
N LYS A 96 5.76 -19.37 -3.32
CA LYS A 96 5.60 -20.61 -2.54
C LYS A 96 6.92 -21.34 -2.34
N HIS A 97 7.80 -21.35 -3.35
CA HIS A 97 9.13 -21.95 -3.24
C HIS A 97 9.98 -21.21 -2.19
N ASN A 98 10.04 -19.87 -2.26
CA ASN A 98 10.81 -19.07 -1.34
C ASN A 98 10.29 -19.14 0.12
N LEU A 99 8.98 -19.23 0.31
CA LEU A 99 8.40 -19.44 1.63
C LEU A 99 8.76 -20.82 2.21
N LYS A 100 8.75 -21.87 1.38
CA LYS A 100 9.15 -23.22 1.82
C LYS A 100 10.64 -23.31 2.18
N SER A 101 11.50 -22.48 1.58
CA SER A 101 12.92 -22.40 1.91
C SER A 101 13.20 -21.62 3.21
N GLY A 102 12.16 -21.17 3.93
CA GLY A 102 12.30 -20.48 5.21
C GLY A 102 12.45 -18.95 5.11
N SER A 103 12.26 -18.37 3.93
CA SER A 103 12.27 -16.90 3.77
C SER A 103 11.06 -16.27 4.43
N THR A 104 11.24 -15.07 5.03
CA THR A 104 10.11 -14.27 5.51
C THR A 104 9.24 -13.83 4.33
N PHE A 105 7.94 -13.60 4.58
CA PHE A 105 7.01 -13.19 3.51
C PHE A 105 7.47 -11.99 2.70
N PRO A 106 7.98 -10.89 3.31
CA PRO A 106 8.49 -9.75 2.53
C PRO A 106 9.64 -10.13 1.59
N LYS A 107 10.63 -10.89 2.08
CA LYS A 107 11.76 -11.36 1.27
C LYS A 107 11.35 -12.33 0.17
N ALA A 108 10.43 -13.24 0.49
CA ALA A 108 9.89 -14.20 -0.48
C ALA A 108 9.12 -13.48 -1.61
N ARG A 109 8.32 -12.47 -1.27
CA ARG A 109 7.59 -11.61 -2.22
C ARG A 109 8.54 -10.81 -3.12
N GLU A 110 9.56 -10.20 -2.53
CA GLU A 110 10.60 -9.47 -3.25
C GLU A 110 11.31 -10.37 -4.27
N ALA A 111 11.84 -11.51 -3.83
CA ALA A 111 12.51 -12.47 -4.69
C ALA A 111 11.62 -13.01 -5.82
N ALA A 112 10.34 -13.25 -5.51
CA ALA A 112 9.36 -13.69 -6.50
C ALA A 112 9.09 -12.62 -7.56
N LEU A 113 8.95 -11.35 -7.19
CA LEU A 113 8.78 -10.23 -8.12
C LEU A 113 10.03 -10.01 -8.97
N LEU A 114 11.22 -10.05 -8.37
CA LEU A 114 12.49 -9.95 -9.11
C LEU A 114 12.60 -11.06 -10.16
N SER A 115 12.33 -12.31 -9.77
CA SER A 115 12.34 -13.44 -10.70
C SER A 115 11.30 -13.28 -11.82
N TYR A 116 10.10 -12.86 -11.47
CA TYR A 116 9.01 -12.65 -12.44
C TYR A 116 9.36 -11.61 -13.49
N PHE A 117 9.88 -10.45 -13.08
CA PHE A 117 10.23 -9.38 -14.01
C PHE A 117 11.56 -9.61 -14.75
N SER A 118 12.48 -10.41 -14.21
CA SER A 118 13.71 -10.80 -14.88
C SER A 118 13.50 -11.92 -15.91
N GLY A 119 12.61 -12.88 -15.62
CA GLY A 119 12.33 -14.03 -16.49
C GLY A 119 11.40 -13.72 -17.67
N SER A 120 10.61 -12.67 -17.57
CA SER A 120 9.58 -12.32 -18.56
C SER A 120 10.07 -11.38 -19.66
N ALA A 121 11.37 -11.37 -19.97
CA ALA A 121 11.98 -10.47 -20.96
C ALA A 121 11.34 -10.48 -22.37
N GLY A 122 10.30 -11.31 -22.60
CA GLY A 122 9.61 -11.41 -23.87
C GLY A 122 8.09 -11.20 -23.83
N GLN A 123 7.40 -11.41 -22.72
CA GLN A 123 5.92 -11.44 -22.74
C GLN A 123 5.23 -10.36 -21.90
N ASN A 124 5.81 -9.89 -20.79
CA ASN A 124 5.15 -8.93 -19.88
C ASN A 124 5.86 -7.57 -19.76
N GLY A 125 6.90 -7.33 -20.57
CA GLY A 125 7.69 -6.11 -20.55
C GLY A 125 8.53 -5.98 -19.28
N ALA A 126 9.85 -5.85 -19.42
CA ALA A 126 10.74 -5.58 -18.29
C ALA A 126 10.27 -4.33 -17.52
N LEU A 127 10.40 -4.34 -16.19
CA LEU A 127 10.22 -3.10 -15.44
C LEU A 127 11.33 -2.12 -15.85
N PRO A 128 11.03 -0.83 -15.99
CA PRO A 128 12.01 0.18 -16.34
C PRO A 128 12.94 0.56 -15.17
N VAL A 129 13.17 -0.38 -14.24
CA VAL A 129 13.98 -0.17 -13.04
C VAL A 129 14.89 -1.35 -12.78
N SER A 130 16.04 -1.07 -12.16
CA SER A 130 16.98 -2.13 -11.77
C SER A 130 16.44 -2.99 -10.61
N ALA A 131 17.06 -4.15 -10.40
CA ALA A 131 16.72 -5.02 -9.28
C ALA A 131 16.90 -4.32 -7.92
N GLU A 132 17.94 -3.51 -7.78
CA GLU A 132 18.22 -2.73 -6.58
C GLU A 132 17.14 -1.66 -6.33
N ALA A 133 16.69 -0.99 -7.40
CA ALA A 133 15.62 0.00 -7.30
C ALA A 133 14.29 -0.64 -6.90
N LEU A 134 13.97 -1.82 -7.43
CA LEU A 134 12.78 -2.57 -7.04
C LEU A 134 12.87 -3.04 -5.58
N SER A 135 14.03 -3.54 -5.14
CA SER A 135 14.28 -3.93 -3.75
C SER A 135 14.10 -2.75 -2.79
N SER A 136 14.70 -1.60 -3.09
CA SER A 136 14.55 -0.37 -2.33
C SER A 136 13.08 0.11 -2.26
N LEU A 137 12.35 0.01 -3.38
CA LEU A 137 10.93 0.36 -3.44
C LEU A 137 10.11 -0.54 -2.50
N LEU A 138 10.37 -1.84 -2.51
CA LEU A 138 9.65 -2.83 -1.70
C LEU A 138 10.07 -2.83 -0.22
N ALA A 139 11.20 -2.22 0.13
CA ALA A 139 11.63 -2.02 1.51
C ALA A 139 10.93 -0.83 2.19
N SER A 140 10.38 0.10 1.40
CA SER A 140 9.82 1.36 1.91
C SER A 140 8.36 1.18 2.37
N PRO A 141 8.01 1.50 3.65
CA PRO A 141 6.69 1.19 4.21
C PRO A 141 5.52 1.87 3.49
N ASN A 142 5.69 3.14 3.05
CA ASN A 142 4.59 3.82 2.36
C ASN A 142 4.44 3.34 0.91
N ASN A 143 5.52 2.89 0.26
CA ASN A 143 5.42 2.22 -1.04
C ASN A 143 4.65 0.89 -0.92
N ILE A 144 4.92 0.10 0.13
CA ILE A 144 4.17 -1.14 0.40
C ILE A 144 2.69 -0.83 0.56
N LEU A 145 2.35 0.18 1.36
CA LEU A 145 0.95 0.57 1.55
C LEU A 145 0.30 1.08 0.27
N ALA A 146 1.04 1.86 -0.54
CA ALA A 146 0.58 2.32 -1.85
C ALA A 146 0.27 1.14 -2.80
N LEU A 147 1.15 0.13 -2.84
CA LEU A 147 0.91 -1.10 -3.61
C LEU A 147 -0.36 -1.83 -3.15
N GLU A 148 -0.61 -1.91 -1.84
CA GLU A 148 -1.81 -2.57 -1.33
C GLU A 148 -3.09 -1.78 -1.65
N TYR A 149 -3.08 -0.44 -1.64
CA TYR A 149 -4.20 0.37 -2.13
C TYR A 149 -4.47 0.11 -3.62
N LEU A 150 -3.44 0.15 -4.46
CA LEU A 150 -3.58 -0.07 -5.91
C LEU A 150 -4.06 -1.51 -6.20
N LYS A 151 -3.53 -2.50 -5.48
CA LYS A 151 -3.97 -3.91 -5.56
C LYS A 151 -5.44 -4.06 -5.18
N SER A 152 -5.88 -3.41 -4.10
CA SER A 152 -7.28 -3.45 -3.67
C SER A 152 -8.20 -2.80 -4.71
N LEU A 153 -7.85 -1.62 -5.25
CA LEU A 153 -8.59 -0.98 -6.33
C LEU A 153 -8.73 -1.90 -7.55
N ARG A 154 -7.64 -2.58 -7.95
CA ARG A 154 -7.63 -3.52 -9.07
C ARG A 154 -8.53 -4.73 -8.82
N ARG A 155 -8.38 -5.39 -7.67
CA ARG A 155 -9.16 -6.59 -7.31
C ARG A 155 -10.66 -6.32 -7.19
N ARG A 156 -11.03 -5.11 -6.79
CA ARG A 156 -12.42 -4.67 -6.65
C ARG A 156 -13.01 -4.12 -7.95
N ALA A 157 -12.21 -4.00 -9.02
CA ALA A 157 -12.58 -3.27 -10.24
C ALA A 157 -13.15 -1.87 -9.91
N SER A 158 -12.55 -1.19 -8.93
CA SER A 158 -13.03 0.07 -8.39
C SER A 158 -12.88 1.21 -9.40
N SER A 159 -13.89 2.08 -9.48
CA SER A 159 -13.84 3.30 -10.29
C SER A 159 -13.08 4.46 -9.62
N ILE A 160 -12.63 4.28 -8.37
CA ILE A 160 -11.89 5.30 -7.62
C ILE A 160 -10.51 5.52 -8.25
N THR A 161 -10.23 6.77 -8.62
CA THR A 161 -8.95 7.16 -9.24
C THR A 161 -7.86 7.36 -8.18
N PRO A 162 -6.71 6.67 -8.25
CA PRO A 162 -5.61 6.90 -7.32
C PRO A 162 -4.77 8.12 -7.72
N TYR A 163 -4.43 8.95 -6.73
CA TYR A 163 -3.52 10.07 -6.80
C TYR A 163 -2.35 9.86 -5.84
N LEU A 164 -1.14 9.97 -6.35
CA LEU A 164 0.08 9.77 -5.60
C LEU A 164 0.70 11.11 -5.22
N LEU A 165 1.03 11.28 -3.94
CA LEU A 165 1.89 12.35 -3.46
C LEU A 165 3.26 11.76 -3.13
N LYS A 166 4.31 12.26 -3.79
CA LYS A 166 5.67 11.90 -3.42
C LYS A 166 5.97 12.46 -2.02
N ARG A 167 6.36 11.57 -1.10
CA ARG A 167 6.83 12.00 0.22
C ARG A 167 8.29 12.41 0.12
N GLU A 168 8.58 13.63 0.47
CA GLU A 168 9.93 14.03 0.81
C GLU A 168 10.27 13.40 2.16
N LEU A 169 11.51 12.96 2.32
CA LEU A 169 11.99 12.34 3.56
C LEU A 169 11.60 13.23 4.73
N SER A 170 10.73 12.72 5.58
CA SER A 170 10.41 13.38 6.82
C SER A 170 11.70 13.46 7.64
N LEU A 171 12.12 14.68 7.98
CA LEU A 171 13.24 14.98 8.87
C LEU A 171 13.05 14.47 10.32
N ILE A 172 12.11 13.54 10.55
CA ILE A 172 11.91 12.87 11.84
C ILE A 172 12.78 11.60 11.95
N HIS A 173 14.00 11.66 11.47
CA HIS A 173 15.10 10.89 11.98
C HIS A 173 16.10 11.86 12.62
N ILE A 174 15.66 12.49 13.70
CA ILE A 174 16.60 12.97 14.70
C ILE A 174 17.08 11.68 15.36
N SER A 175 18.19 11.15 14.85
CA SER A 175 19.00 10.17 15.57
C SER A 175 19.49 10.84 16.84
N GLU A 176 19.09 10.30 18.01
CA GLU A 176 19.87 10.49 19.21
C GLU A 176 21.25 9.87 19.04
#